data_6227083f62c97442862c1bde07d081cf
#
_entry.id   6227083f62c97442862c1bde07d081cf
#
_cell.length_a   1.000
_cell.length_b   1.000
_cell.length_c   1.000
_cell.angle_alpha   90.00
_cell.angle_beta   90.00
_cell.angle_gamma   90.00
#
_symmetry.space_group_name_H-M   'P 1'
#
loop_
_entity.id
_entity.type
_entity.pdbx_description
1 polymer ?
#
loop_
_entity_poly.entity_id
_entity_poly.type
_entity_poly.pdbx_seq_one_letter_code
_entity_poly.pdbx_strand_id
1 'polypeptide(L)'
;MVTNKELAELIFPEIKETIEDLEKKYPERNLKEGAEVTRFAPSPTGFLHTGSLFTSLICHKVARDSGGVFYVRLEDTDTKREIQGSGEQLLEQLKLFKIVPDEGYLGNSQKGNYGPYIQSQRADIYKVVIKYLLENGLAYPDFASQEELDEIRKKQEEQKLTPGYYGEFAKYRFLTNDERKERILNGEPYVIRFKSSGNHLNKVPVSDLVHGDFEIAENDLDIVILKSDGLPTYHFAHVCDDHFMRTTTVIRGEEWIASLPIHVQLFATLGWKAPKYAHLPVIMKIGENGNKRKLSKRHDKEAAVSFFLEDGYPSEALIMYLMTIANSNFEEWIFEHKFTGMEEFKFSFSKMSLEGALFDMGKLSFFSKEILGRMNKHEILERTKKYAKEFNPELYSLVERDENYFMEIMNIEREKENPRKDYEKLGNLKEIIGFFYNDIYEELSSNIVFNEKFSNQDIKDVLAQVRDNLSLEQDEQNWFNNMKEIASFLGFATDRKALKANPEAFKGSVSDVAEIVRIALTTRKNSPNLYYVMQLLKKSECDRRFNSVISKL
;
A
#
# COMPACT_ATOMS: atom_id res chain seq x y z
N MET A 1 -5.10 -57.38 5.98
CA MET A 1 -5.40 -56.10 5.28
C MET A 1 -5.25 -54.96 6.26
N VAL A 2 -4.33 -54.06 5.98
CA VAL A 2 -4.09 -52.86 6.81
C VAL A 2 -5.28 -51.91 6.68
N THR A 3 -5.85 -51.53 7.80
CA THR A 3 -6.94 -50.54 7.84
C THR A 3 -6.42 -49.12 7.64
N ASN A 4 -7.28 -48.16 7.28
CA ASN A 4 -6.93 -46.76 7.20
C ASN A 4 -6.39 -46.23 8.54
N LYS A 5 -6.97 -46.67 9.66
CA LYS A 5 -6.56 -46.28 11.00
C LYS A 5 -5.15 -46.80 11.35
N GLU A 6 -4.84 -48.05 11.01
CA GLU A 6 -3.49 -48.59 11.19
C GLU A 6 -2.44 -47.89 10.32
N LEU A 7 -2.81 -47.50 9.10
CA LEU A 7 -1.94 -46.73 8.23
C LEU A 7 -1.70 -45.33 8.80
N ALA A 8 -2.74 -44.65 9.27
CA ALA A 8 -2.64 -43.30 9.87
C ALA A 8 -1.79 -43.32 11.16
N GLU A 9 -1.96 -44.36 12.00
CA GLU A 9 -1.14 -44.54 13.21
C GLU A 9 0.33 -44.87 12.88
N LEU A 10 0.59 -45.59 11.78
CA LEU A 10 1.96 -45.81 11.31
C LEU A 10 2.65 -44.52 10.88
N ILE A 11 1.91 -43.62 10.21
CA ILE A 11 2.43 -42.35 9.69
C ILE A 11 2.62 -41.32 10.81
N PHE A 12 1.67 -41.22 11.75
CA PHE A 12 1.64 -40.25 12.84
C PHE A 12 1.45 -40.93 14.22
N PRO A 13 2.41 -41.76 14.67
CA PRO A 13 2.29 -42.45 15.95
C PRO A 13 2.31 -41.50 17.16
N GLU A 14 2.92 -40.31 17.01
CA GLU A 14 3.02 -39.31 18.04
C GLU A 14 1.74 -38.47 18.23
N ILE A 15 0.86 -38.41 17.22
CA ILE A 15 -0.35 -37.60 17.27
C ILE A 15 -1.48 -38.35 17.96
N LYS A 16 -1.88 -37.85 19.13
CA LYS A 16 -2.96 -38.39 19.94
C LYS A 16 -4.16 -37.47 20.04
N GLU A 17 -3.96 -36.16 19.80
CA GLU A 17 -5.04 -35.16 19.73
C GLU A 17 -5.96 -35.47 18.55
N THR A 18 -7.25 -35.16 18.73
CA THR A 18 -8.31 -35.29 17.72
C THR A 18 -8.76 -33.89 17.23
N ILE A 19 -9.58 -33.87 16.18
CA ILE A 19 -10.21 -32.59 15.73
C ILE A 19 -11.08 -32.02 16.86
N GLU A 20 -11.80 -32.86 17.60
CA GLU A 20 -12.64 -32.46 18.74
C GLU A 20 -11.83 -31.81 19.87
N ASP A 21 -10.58 -32.24 20.08
CA ASP A 21 -9.68 -31.61 21.06
C ASP A 21 -9.22 -30.23 20.56
N LEU A 22 -8.93 -30.13 19.27
CA LEU A 22 -8.64 -28.80 18.65
C LEU A 22 -9.84 -27.85 18.69
N GLU A 23 -11.08 -28.36 18.49
CA GLU A 23 -12.30 -27.55 18.63
C GLU A 23 -12.47 -26.98 20.05
N LYS A 24 -12.15 -27.79 21.08
CA LYS A 24 -12.16 -27.34 22.48
C LYS A 24 -11.04 -26.32 22.77
N LYS A 25 -9.87 -26.52 22.18
CA LYS A 25 -8.71 -25.63 22.33
C LYS A 25 -8.93 -24.29 21.64
N TYR A 26 -9.63 -24.27 20.53
CA TYR A 26 -9.95 -23.11 19.72
C TYR A 26 -11.48 -22.93 19.62
N PRO A 27 -12.17 -22.53 20.70
CA PRO A 27 -13.63 -22.41 20.71
C PRO A 27 -14.12 -21.29 19.80
N GLU A 28 -15.43 -21.28 19.53
CA GLU A 28 -16.08 -20.15 18.85
C GLU A 28 -15.83 -18.83 19.62
N ARG A 29 -15.66 -17.73 18.88
CA ARG A 29 -15.40 -16.42 19.44
C ARG A 29 -16.68 -15.84 20.05
N ASN A 30 -16.57 -15.28 21.24
CA ASN A 30 -17.68 -14.56 21.86
C ASN A 30 -17.72 -13.10 21.33
N LEU A 31 -18.24 -12.92 20.13
CA LEU A 31 -18.37 -11.63 19.46
C LEU A 31 -19.85 -11.28 19.24
N LYS A 32 -20.12 -10.00 19.02
CA LYS A 32 -21.48 -9.54 18.66
C LYS A 32 -21.88 -10.14 17.30
N GLU A 33 -23.19 -10.36 17.14
CA GLU A 33 -23.74 -10.75 15.84
C GLU A 33 -23.34 -9.78 14.74
N GLY A 34 -22.87 -10.29 13.61
CA GLY A 34 -22.37 -9.49 12.49
C GLY A 34 -20.92 -9.01 12.62
N ALA A 35 -20.24 -9.27 13.74
CA ALA A 35 -18.81 -8.97 13.88
C ALA A 35 -17.97 -9.88 12.98
N GLU A 36 -17.04 -9.28 12.23
CA GLU A 36 -16.19 -9.99 11.27
C GLU A 36 -14.81 -10.25 11.83
N VAL A 37 -14.35 -11.48 11.70
CA VAL A 37 -12.96 -11.86 11.97
C VAL A 37 -12.23 -11.93 10.64
N THR A 38 -11.30 -11.01 10.45
CA THR A 38 -10.52 -10.90 9.23
C THR A 38 -9.03 -11.07 9.51
N ARG A 39 -8.27 -11.43 8.50
CA ARG A 39 -6.83 -11.60 8.67
C ARG A 39 -6.05 -11.02 7.48
N PHE A 40 -4.88 -10.51 7.80
CA PHE A 40 -3.80 -10.35 6.85
C PHE A 40 -2.81 -11.48 7.05
N ALA A 41 -2.53 -12.21 5.97
CA ALA A 41 -1.75 -13.46 6.01
C ALA A 41 -0.55 -13.37 5.04
N PRO A 42 0.46 -12.54 5.38
CA PRO A 42 1.61 -12.35 4.52
C PRO A 42 2.63 -13.48 4.63
N SER A 43 3.29 -13.79 3.51
CA SER A 43 4.53 -14.56 3.52
C SER A 43 5.72 -13.62 3.75
N PRO A 44 6.75 -14.03 4.55
CA PRO A 44 7.92 -13.20 4.87
C PRO A 44 8.93 -13.16 3.69
N THR A 45 8.49 -12.67 2.53
CA THR A 45 9.26 -12.69 1.27
C THR A 45 9.79 -11.32 0.84
N GLY A 46 9.84 -10.35 1.76
CA GLY A 46 10.36 -9.01 1.54
C GLY A 46 9.42 -7.89 1.97
N PHE A 47 9.67 -6.70 1.45
CA PHE A 47 8.95 -5.47 1.82
C PHE A 47 7.45 -5.49 1.48
N LEU A 48 6.69 -4.70 2.23
CA LEU A 48 5.26 -4.52 2.02
C LEU A 48 4.98 -3.96 0.62
N HIS A 49 4.19 -4.69 -0.16
CA HIS A 49 3.72 -4.27 -1.47
C HIS A 49 2.47 -3.41 -1.34
N THR A 50 2.29 -2.42 -2.22
CA THR A 50 1.09 -1.55 -2.23
C THR A 50 -0.21 -2.36 -2.32
N GLY A 51 -0.24 -3.46 -3.08
CA GLY A 51 -1.38 -4.38 -3.10
C GLY A 51 -1.60 -5.10 -1.77
N SER A 52 -0.53 -5.44 -1.03
CA SER A 52 -0.63 -6.04 0.30
C SER A 52 -1.10 -5.02 1.34
N LEU A 53 -0.65 -3.76 1.24
CA LEU A 53 -1.17 -2.66 2.04
C LEU A 53 -2.68 -2.45 1.77
N PHE A 54 -3.09 -2.48 0.50
CA PHE A 54 -4.50 -2.37 0.10
C PHE A 54 -5.34 -3.48 0.73
N THR A 55 -4.90 -4.73 0.63
CA THR A 55 -5.59 -5.88 1.24
C THR A 55 -5.66 -5.74 2.77
N SER A 56 -4.55 -5.41 3.44
CA SER A 56 -4.51 -5.26 4.90
C SER A 56 -5.38 -4.10 5.40
N LEU A 57 -5.45 -3.00 4.65
CA LEU A 57 -6.33 -1.88 4.92
C LEU A 57 -7.79 -2.31 4.93
N ILE A 58 -8.23 -3.06 3.92
CA ILE A 58 -9.63 -3.53 3.83
C ILE A 58 -9.92 -4.56 4.91
N CYS A 59 -9.02 -5.51 5.19
CA CYS A 59 -9.17 -6.45 6.30
C CYS A 59 -9.35 -5.71 7.63
N HIS A 60 -8.48 -4.75 7.92
CA HIS A 60 -8.56 -3.94 9.14
C HIS A 60 -9.86 -3.13 9.20
N LYS A 61 -10.25 -2.49 8.10
CA LYS A 61 -11.46 -1.66 8.03
C LYS A 61 -12.74 -2.47 8.25
N VAL A 62 -12.87 -3.63 7.61
CA VAL A 62 -14.02 -4.53 7.78
C VAL A 62 -14.14 -5.01 9.22
N ALA A 63 -13.05 -5.40 9.86
CA ALA A 63 -13.06 -5.77 11.28
C ALA A 63 -13.49 -4.60 12.17
N ARG A 64 -12.91 -3.40 11.96
CA ARG A 64 -13.27 -2.19 12.74
C ARG A 64 -14.72 -1.79 12.55
N ASP A 65 -15.22 -1.78 11.34
CA ASP A 65 -16.59 -1.36 11.02
C ASP A 65 -17.65 -2.29 11.62
N SER A 66 -17.34 -3.58 11.74
CA SER A 66 -18.23 -4.59 12.32
C SER A 66 -18.08 -4.75 13.83
N GLY A 67 -17.07 -4.14 14.45
CA GLY A 67 -16.70 -4.38 15.85
C GLY A 67 -16.14 -5.78 16.10
N GLY A 68 -15.50 -6.34 15.06
CA GLY A 68 -14.87 -7.65 15.06
C GLY A 68 -13.37 -7.63 15.38
N VAL A 69 -12.63 -8.57 14.82
CA VAL A 69 -11.22 -8.80 15.12
C VAL A 69 -10.40 -8.81 13.82
N PHE A 70 -9.33 -8.04 13.79
CA PHE A 70 -8.30 -8.10 12.76
C PHE A 70 -7.03 -8.74 13.33
N TYR A 71 -6.53 -9.79 12.67
CA TYR A 71 -5.28 -10.43 13.10
C TYR A 71 -4.29 -10.61 11.96
N VAL A 72 -3.01 -10.80 12.30
CA VAL A 72 -1.94 -11.12 11.35
C VAL A 72 -1.45 -12.54 11.60
N ARG A 73 -1.41 -13.35 10.52
CA ARG A 73 -0.81 -14.68 10.51
C ARG A 73 0.37 -14.70 9.55
N LEU A 74 1.57 -15.02 10.06
CA LEU A 74 2.76 -15.14 9.23
C LEU A 74 2.78 -16.51 8.53
N GLU A 75 2.80 -16.50 7.19
CA GLU A 75 2.80 -17.70 6.36
C GLU A 75 4.23 -18.00 5.86
N ASP A 76 5.02 -18.66 6.70
CA ASP A 76 6.45 -18.96 6.54
C ASP A 76 6.74 -20.40 6.10
N THR A 77 5.76 -21.13 5.59
CA THR A 77 5.91 -22.54 5.17
C THR A 77 6.72 -22.71 3.86
N ASP A 78 7.04 -21.63 3.16
CA ASP A 78 7.95 -21.61 2.01
C ASP A 78 9.33 -21.08 2.44
N THR A 79 10.09 -21.92 3.10
CA THR A 79 11.42 -21.59 3.65
C THR A 79 12.44 -21.19 2.59
N LYS A 80 12.24 -21.52 1.31
CA LYS A 80 13.16 -21.14 0.21
C LYS A 80 13.08 -19.67 -0.16
N ARG A 81 11.95 -19.01 0.10
CA ARG A 81 11.69 -17.60 -0.24
C ARG A 81 11.66 -16.70 0.98
N GLU A 82 11.84 -17.24 2.15
CA GLU A 82 11.87 -16.47 3.39
C GLU A 82 13.07 -15.52 3.44
N ILE A 83 12.81 -14.26 3.82
CA ILE A 83 13.83 -13.24 4.09
C ILE A 83 13.78 -12.94 5.59
N GLN A 84 14.88 -13.21 6.28
CA GLN A 84 14.98 -12.99 7.72
C GLN A 84 14.67 -11.53 8.09
N GLY A 85 13.83 -11.32 9.11
CA GLY A 85 13.43 -10.00 9.60
C GLY A 85 12.36 -9.30 8.76
N SER A 86 11.92 -9.87 7.62
CA SER A 86 10.91 -9.23 6.78
C SER A 86 9.52 -9.19 7.42
N GLY A 87 9.21 -10.15 8.29
CA GLY A 87 7.95 -10.18 9.04
C GLY A 87 7.84 -9.00 10.01
N GLU A 88 8.89 -8.71 10.76
CA GLU A 88 8.98 -7.57 11.67
C GLU A 88 8.86 -6.24 10.91
N GLN A 89 9.62 -6.08 9.84
CA GLN A 89 9.60 -4.88 9.00
C GLN A 89 8.21 -4.62 8.42
N LEU A 90 7.52 -5.67 7.99
CA LEU A 90 6.15 -5.57 7.48
C LEU A 90 5.20 -5.03 8.55
N LEU A 91 5.28 -5.52 9.78
CA LEU A 91 4.47 -5.03 10.90
C LEU A 91 4.78 -3.57 11.25
N GLU A 92 6.06 -3.19 11.26
CA GLU A 92 6.47 -1.80 11.48
C GLU A 92 5.90 -0.88 10.39
N GLN A 93 5.94 -1.30 9.13
CA GLN A 93 5.33 -0.54 8.03
C GLN A 93 3.81 -0.43 8.19
N LEU A 94 3.08 -1.50 8.54
CA LEU A 94 1.64 -1.43 8.79
C LEU A 94 1.28 -0.45 9.90
N LYS A 95 2.08 -0.39 10.98
CA LYS A 95 1.88 0.58 12.08
C LYS A 95 1.97 2.03 11.60
N LEU A 96 2.87 2.34 10.64
CA LEU A 96 2.97 3.69 10.07
C LEU A 96 1.68 4.12 9.35
N PHE A 97 0.91 3.15 8.87
CA PHE A 97 -0.41 3.35 8.26
C PHE A 97 -1.58 3.20 9.25
N LYS A 98 -1.29 3.10 10.55
CA LYS A 98 -2.28 2.89 11.62
C LYS A 98 -3.09 1.58 11.46
N ILE A 99 -2.55 0.61 10.71
CA ILE A 99 -3.12 -0.74 10.58
C ILE A 99 -2.50 -1.59 11.68
N VAL A 100 -3.19 -1.69 12.81
CA VAL A 100 -2.70 -2.39 14.00
C VAL A 100 -3.57 -3.60 14.28
N PRO A 101 -3.01 -4.82 14.32
CA PRO A 101 -3.78 -6.03 14.63
C PRO A 101 -4.18 -6.08 16.12
N ASP A 102 -5.36 -6.64 16.38
CA ASP A 102 -5.86 -6.89 17.73
C ASP A 102 -5.13 -8.06 18.37
N GLU A 103 -4.83 -9.07 17.56
CA GLU A 103 -4.11 -10.29 17.91
C GLU A 103 -3.29 -10.79 16.73
N GLY A 104 -2.54 -11.86 16.92
CA GLY A 104 -1.75 -12.44 15.85
C GLY A 104 -0.24 -12.32 16.07
N TYR A 105 0.49 -12.39 14.97
CA TYR A 105 1.91 -12.09 14.90
C TYR A 105 2.14 -10.58 15.01
N LEU A 106 2.97 -10.15 15.97
CA LEU A 106 3.24 -8.75 16.28
C LEU A 106 4.72 -8.35 16.03
N GLY A 107 5.43 -9.12 15.22
CA GLY A 107 6.86 -8.96 14.97
C GLY A 107 7.68 -9.91 15.86
N ASN A 108 8.16 -9.43 16.98
CA ASN A 108 8.96 -10.22 17.93
C ASN A 108 8.12 -11.00 18.96
N SER A 109 6.81 -10.97 18.87
CA SER A 109 5.89 -11.62 19.81
C SER A 109 4.60 -12.05 19.10
N GLN A 110 3.79 -12.84 19.80
CA GLN A 110 2.45 -13.23 19.39
C GLN A 110 1.46 -12.93 20.51
N LYS A 111 0.23 -12.55 20.16
CA LYS A 111 -0.83 -12.22 21.10
C LYS A 111 -2.15 -12.84 20.65
N GLY A 112 -2.93 -13.37 21.57
CA GLY A 112 -4.27 -13.92 21.32
C GLY A 112 -4.37 -15.41 21.69
N ASN A 113 -5.60 -15.93 21.64
CA ASN A 113 -5.93 -17.27 22.11
C ASN A 113 -5.99 -18.32 20.99
N TYR A 114 -5.79 -17.94 19.74
CA TYR A 114 -5.92 -18.80 18.57
C TYR A 114 -4.56 -19.13 17.92
N GLY A 115 -3.48 -18.83 18.62
CA GLY A 115 -2.11 -19.11 18.18
C GLY A 115 -1.72 -20.59 18.23
N PRO A 116 -0.50 -20.89 17.76
CA PRO A 116 0.49 -19.96 17.20
C PRO A 116 0.00 -19.26 15.94
N TYR A 117 0.49 -18.01 15.72
CA TYR A 117 0.14 -17.22 14.54
C TYR A 117 1.28 -17.19 13.49
N ILE A 118 2.23 -18.09 13.64
CA ILE A 118 3.30 -18.38 12.68
C ILE A 118 3.04 -19.80 12.17
N GLN A 119 2.88 -19.95 10.86
CA GLN A 119 2.41 -21.20 10.25
C GLN A 119 3.33 -22.40 10.51
N SER A 120 4.65 -22.21 10.46
CA SER A 120 5.63 -23.27 10.76
C SER A 120 5.50 -23.84 12.19
N GLN A 121 4.96 -23.05 13.13
CA GLN A 121 4.74 -23.47 14.52
C GLN A 121 3.42 -24.25 14.73
N ARG A 122 2.64 -24.45 13.67
CA ARG A 122 1.33 -25.13 13.70
C ARG A 122 1.36 -26.56 13.16
N ALA A 123 2.56 -27.10 12.93
CA ALA A 123 2.73 -28.42 12.30
C ALA A 123 1.85 -29.53 12.93
N ASP A 124 1.75 -29.57 14.26
CA ASP A 124 0.96 -30.60 14.96
C ASP A 124 -0.55 -30.42 14.70
N ILE A 125 -1.06 -29.20 14.59
CA ILE A 125 -2.47 -28.96 14.22
C ILE A 125 -2.76 -29.55 12.84
N TYR A 126 -1.88 -29.32 11.87
CA TYR A 126 -2.06 -29.88 10.52
C TYR A 126 -1.99 -31.40 10.52
N LYS A 127 -1.06 -32.00 11.28
CA LYS A 127 -0.95 -33.48 11.40
C LYS A 127 -2.19 -34.10 11.99
N VAL A 128 -2.84 -33.49 12.99
CA VAL A 128 -4.12 -33.95 13.54
C VAL A 128 -5.19 -34.07 12.45
N VAL A 129 -5.34 -32.99 11.64
CA VAL A 129 -6.34 -32.96 10.56
C VAL A 129 -5.98 -33.95 9.45
N ILE A 130 -4.69 -34.07 9.08
CA ILE A 130 -4.23 -35.03 8.08
C ILE A 130 -4.44 -36.48 8.57
N LYS A 131 -4.16 -36.79 9.84
CA LYS A 131 -4.42 -38.09 10.44
C LYS A 131 -5.89 -38.47 10.33
N TYR A 132 -6.79 -37.52 10.66
CA TYR A 132 -8.22 -37.70 10.47
C TYR A 132 -8.59 -38.03 9.01
N LEU A 133 -8.03 -37.26 8.04
CA LEU A 133 -8.29 -37.53 6.62
C LEU A 133 -7.79 -38.92 6.18
N LEU A 134 -6.62 -39.35 6.66
CA LEU A 134 -6.08 -40.68 6.39
C LEU A 134 -6.97 -41.77 6.99
N GLU A 135 -7.40 -41.64 8.25
CA GLU A 135 -8.27 -42.59 8.94
C GLU A 135 -9.61 -42.83 8.21
N ASN A 136 -10.11 -41.77 7.57
CA ASN A 136 -11.35 -41.79 6.80
C ASN A 136 -11.15 -42.11 5.30
N GLY A 137 -9.92 -42.40 4.85
CA GLY A 137 -9.63 -42.69 3.45
C GLY A 137 -9.76 -41.49 2.49
N LEU A 138 -9.73 -40.27 3.04
CA LEU A 138 -9.86 -38.99 2.33
C LEU A 138 -8.49 -38.39 1.96
N ALA A 139 -7.42 -39.04 2.40
CA ALA A 139 -6.04 -38.72 2.02
C ALA A 139 -5.23 -40.04 1.89
N TYR A 140 -4.09 -39.95 1.22
CA TYR A 140 -3.20 -41.07 1.02
C TYR A 140 -1.74 -40.64 0.85
N PRO A 141 -0.76 -41.50 1.25
CA PRO A 141 0.64 -41.28 0.90
C PRO A 141 0.86 -41.55 -0.60
N ASP A 142 1.56 -40.59 -1.23
CA ASP A 142 1.92 -40.61 -2.64
C ASP A 142 3.44 -40.66 -2.79
N PHE A 143 3.94 -41.59 -3.57
CA PHE A 143 5.35 -41.92 -3.73
C PHE A 143 5.90 -41.44 -5.09
N ALA A 144 5.15 -40.62 -5.84
CA ALA A 144 5.58 -40.15 -7.14
C ALA A 144 6.89 -39.32 -7.04
N SER A 145 7.86 -39.71 -7.84
CA SER A 145 9.10 -38.96 -7.97
C SER A 145 8.88 -37.68 -8.81
N GLN A 146 9.84 -36.77 -8.77
CA GLN A 146 9.77 -35.56 -9.62
C GLN A 146 9.78 -35.92 -11.10
N GLU A 147 10.56 -36.92 -11.50
CA GLU A 147 10.63 -37.43 -12.86
C GLU A 147 9.28 -37.96 -13.33
N GLU A 148 8.59 -38.76 -12.49
CA GLU A 148 7.24 -39.27 -12.79
C GLU A 148 6.23 -38.13 -12.95
N LEU A 149 6.31 -37.09 -12.10
CA LEU A 149 5.41 -35.93 -12.19
C LEU A 149 5.68 -35.10 -13.47
N ASP A 150 6.94 -34.96 -13.88
CA ASP A 150 7.32 -34.29 -15.10
C ASP A 150 6.86 -35.06 -16.34
N GLU A 151 6.96 -36.40 -16.33
CA GLU A 151 6.41 -37.26 -17.38
C GLU A 151 4.88 -37.16 -17.50
N ILE A 152 4.18 -37.16 -16.35
CA ILE A 152 2.73 -36.98 -16.31
C ILE A 152 2.35 -35.64 -16.94
N ARG A 153 3.01 -34.59 -16.53
CA ARG A 153 2.77 -33.25 -17.07
C ARG A 153 2.98 -33.19 -18.58
N LYS A 154 4.08 -33.75 -19.07
CA LYS A 154 4.38 -33.79 -20.50
C LYS A 154 3.29 -34.54 -21.28
N LYS A 155 2.83 -35.70 -20.80
CA LYS A 155 1.74 -36.45 -21.42
C LYS A 155 0.43 -35.67 -21.46
N GLN A 156 0.10 -34.96 -20.37
CA GLN A 156 -1.09 -34.10 -20.31
C GLN A 156 -1.02 -32.94 -21.29
N GLU A 157 0.15 -32.27 -21.42
CA GLU A 157 0.38 -31.19 -22.37
C GLU A 157 0.26 -31.68 -23.83
N GLU A 158 0.84 -32.85 -24.15
CA GLU A 158 0.71 -33.50 -25.47
C GLU A 158 -0.75 -33.83 -25.83
N GLN A 159 -1.54 -34.22 -24.84
CA GLN A 159 -2.97 -34.53 -24.98
C GLN A 159 -3.87 -33.29 -24.85
N LYS A 160 -3.32 -32.11 -24.62
CA LYS A 160 -4.06 -30.85 -24.37
C LYS A 160 -4.99 -30.94 -23.17
N LEU A 161 -4.62 -31.72 -22.17
CA LEU A 161 -5.30 -31.81 -20.88
C LEU A 161 -4.74 -30.79 -19.90
N THR A 162 -5.54 -30.42 -18.90
CA THR A 162 -5.06 -29.56 -17.81
C THR A 162 -3.99 -30.31 -16.99
N PRO A 163 -2.79 -29.75 -16.82
CA PRO A 163 -1.76 -30.37 -16.00
C PRO A 163 -2.20 -30.51 -14.54
N GLY A 164 -1.98 -31.69 -13.94
CA GLY A 164 -2.33 -31.93 -12.55
C GLY A 164 -2.29 -33.42 -12.19
N TYR A 165 -2.47 -33.72 -10.90
CA TYR A 165 -2.46 -35.06 -10.37
C TYR A 165 -3.90 -35.51 -10.08
N TYR A 166 -4.54 -36.22 -11.01
CA TYR A 166 -5.95 -36.62 -10.97
C TYR A 166 -6.22 -37.82 -11.87
N GLY A 167 -7.36 -38.47 -11.65
CA GLY A 167 -7.83 -39.56 -12.48
C GLY A 167 -6.79 -40.66 -12.64
N GLU A 168 -6.55 -41.11 -13.87
CA GLU A 168 -5.56 -42.14 -14.20
C GLU A 168 -4.11 -41.70 -13.98
N PHE A 169 -3.86 -40.39 -13.98
CA PHE A 169 -2.55 -39.81 -13.70
C PHE A 169 -2.17 -39.84 -12.21
N ALA A 170 -3.15 -40.07 -11.31
CA ALA A 170 -2.93 -40.21 -9.89
C ALA A 170 -2.62 -41.68 -9.52
N LYS A 171 -1.51 -42.22 -10.07
CA LYS A 171 -1.10 -43.62 -9.99
C LYS A 171 -1.18 -44.22 -8.58
N TYR A 172 -0.63 -43.53 -7.59
CA TYR A 172 -0.53 -44.02 -6.21
C TYR A 172 -1.84 -43.88 -5.41
N ARG A 173 -2.84 -43.23 -5.96
CA ARG A 173 -4.20 -43.16 -5.39
C ARG A 173 -4.85 -44.54 -5.24
N PHE A 174 -4.52 -45.49 -6.13
CA PHE A 174 -5.14 -46.78 -6.23
C PHE A 174 -4.41 -47.90 -5.48
N LEU A 175 -3.27 -47.59 -4.83
CA LEU A 175 -2.58 -48.58 -3.99
C LEU A 175 -3.45 -49.03 -2.81
N THR A 176 -3.29 -50.28 -2.42
CA THR A 176 -3.84 -50.84 -1.17
C THR A 176 -3.05 -50.31 0.04
N ASN A 177 -3.63 -50.35 1.23
CA ASN A 177 -2.92 -49.94 2.43
C ASN A 177 -1.78 -50.90 2.80
N ASP A 178 -1.84 -52.15 2.38
CA ASP A 178 -0.75 -53.11 2.57
C ASP A 178 0.47 -52.69 1.72
N GLU A 179 0.28 -52.30 0.44
CA GLU A 179 1.33 -51.80 -0.43
C GLU A 179 1.92 -50.48 0.08
N ARG A 180 1.07 -49.55 0.56
CA ARG A 180 1.51 -48.30 1.16
C ARG A 180 2.37 -48.51 2.41
N LYS A 181 1.93 -49.40 3.29
CA LYS A 181 2.67 -49.80 4.50
C LYS A 181 4.04 -50.38 4.15
N GLU A 182 4.11 -51.30 3.18
CA GLU A 182 5.37 -51.91 2.73
C GLU A 182 6.36 -50.83 2.26
N ARG A 183 5.93 -49.89 1.40
CA ARG A 183 6.76 -48.80 0.89
C ARG A 183 7.25 -47.88 2.00
N ILE A 184 6.37 -47.50 2.95
CA ILE A 184 6.72 -46.68 4.11
C ILE A 184 7.77 -47.38 4.97
N LEU A 185 7.59 -48.68 5.27
CA LEU A 185 8.54 -49.44 6.06
C LEU A 185 9.89 -49.66 5.35
N ASN A 186 9.88 -49.67 4.01
CA ASN A 186 11.10 -49.70 3.19
C ASN A 186 11.80 -48.32 3.12
N GLY A 187 11.24 -47.27 3.75
CA GLY A 187 11.83 -45.92 3.77
C GLY A 187 11.69 -45.13 2.46
N GLU A 188 10.75 -45.51 1.58
CA GLU A 188 10.48 -44.72 0.37
C GLU A 188 9.97 -43.35 0.74
N PRO A 189 10.52 -42.26 0.14
CA PRO A 189 10.03 -40.91 0.41
C PRO A 189 8.62 -40.74 -0.15
N TYR A 190 7.78 -40.02 0.58
CA TYR A 190 6.40 -39.74 0.17
C TYR A 190 5.92 -38.35 0.62
N VAL A 191 4.85 -37.90 -0.01
CA VAL A 191 4.01 -36.79 0.41
C VAL A 191 2.61 -37.29 0.76
N ILE A 192 1.82 -36.49 1.48
CA ILE A 192 0.40 -36.84 1.67
C ILE A 192 -0.43 -35.99 0.71
N ARG A 193 -1.28 -36.67 -0.06
CA ARG A 193 -2.25 -36.01 -0.93
C ARG A 193 -3.67 -36.13 -0.39
N PHE A 194 -4.42 -35.04 -0.59
CA PHE A 194 -5.88 -35.07 -0.46
C PHE A 194 -6.48 -35.91 -1.59
N LYS A 195 -7.44 -36.75 -1.28
CA LYS A 195 -8.14 -37.61 -2.26
C LYS A 195 -9.40 -36.87 -2.73
N SER A 196 -9.28 -36.11 -3.79
CA SER A 196 -10.42 -35.38 -4.32
C SER A 196 -11.55 -36.30 -4.77
N SER A 197 -12.78 -35.94 -4.45
CA SER A 197 -14.01 -36.59 -4.93
C SER A 197 -14.69 -35.81 -6.06
N GLY A 198 -14.15 -34.65 -6.45
CA GLY A 198 -14.76 -33.78 -7.43
C GLY A 198 -14.53 -34.21 -8.87
N ASN A 199 -15.27 -33.56 -9.76
CA ASN A 199 -15.16 -33.74 -11.20
C ASN A 199 -15.25 -32.33 -11.84
N HIS A 200 -14.23 -31.92 -12.58
CA HIS A 200 -14.18 -30.61 -13.22
C HIS A 200 -15.31 -30.37 -14.25
N LEU A 201 -16.05 -31.39 -14.68
CA LEU A 201 -17.24 -31.24 -15.50
C LEU A 201 -18.46 -30.74 -14.71
N ASN A 202 -18.46 -30.91 -13.40
CA ASN A 202 -19.48 -30.37 -12.51
C ASN A 202 -19.13 -28.94 -12.13
N LYS A 203 -20.16 -28.19 -11.70
CA LYS A 203 -19.99 -26.83 -11.20
C LYS A 203 -20.54 -26.69 -9.79
N VAL A 204 -19.87 -25.88 -8.99
CA VAL A 204 -20.25 -25.55 -7.62
C VAL A 204 -20.58 -24.06 -7.55
N PRO A 205 -21.75 -23.68 -7.03
CA PRO A 205 -22.06 -22.27 -6.79
C PRO A 205 -21.19 -21.73 -5.65
N VAL A 206 -20.66 -20.55 -5.84
CA VAL A 206 -19.91 -19.80 -4.82
C VAL A 206 -20.42 -18.37 -4.77
N SER A 207 -20.34 -17.77 -3.57
CA SER A 207 -20.68 -16.38 -3.37
C SER A 207 -19.42 -15.61 -2.94
N ASP A 208 -19.16 -14.51 -3.61
CA ASP A 208 -18.06 -13.60 -3.29
C ASP A 208 -18.61 -12.19 -2.99
N LEU A 209 -18.09 -11.55 -1.96
CA LEU A 209 -18.60 -10.25 -1.52
C LEU A 209 -18.32 -9.11 -2.51
N VAL A 210 -17.36 -9.30 -3.44
CA VAL A 210 -16.99 -8.34 -4.47
C VAL A 210 -17.58 -8.75 -5.83
N HIS A 211 -17.39 -10.01 -6.22
CA HIS A 211 -17.77 -10.52 -7.55
C HIS A 211 -19.21 -11.05 -7.62
N GLY A 212 -19.91 -11.14 -6.47
CA GLY A 212 -21.27 -11.69 -6.40
C GLY A 212 -21.30 -13.21 -6.53
N ASP A 213 -22.43 -13.75 -6.97
CA ASP A 213 -22.64 -15.18 -7.12
C ASP A 213 -22.17 -15.65 -8.50
N PHE A 214 -21.39 -16.72 -8.54
CA PHE A 214 -20.93 -17.35 -9.77
C PHE A 214 -20.69 -18.85 -9.56
N GLU A 215 -20.48 -19.58 -10.66
CA GLU A 215 -20.19 -21.00 -10.63
C GLU A 215 -18.73 -21.28 -10.99
N ILE A 216 -18.09 -22.18 -10.26
CA ILE A 216 -16.74 -22.67 -10.53
C ILE A 216 -16.76 -24.18 -10.79
N ALA A 217 -15.80 -24.68 -11.59
CA ALA A 217 -15.62 -26.13 -11.74
C ALA A 217 -15.22 -26.76 -10.40
N GLU A 218 -15.71 -27.97 -10.09
CA GLU A 218 -15.23 -28.71 -8.93
C GLU A 218 -13.73 -29.01 -9.06
N ASN A 219 -13.05 -29.08 -7.92
CA ASN A 219 -11.66 -29.52 -7.88
C ASN A 219 -11.59 -31.04 -8.03
N ASP A 220 -10.93 -31.53 -9.06
CA ASP A 220 -10.63 -32.97 -9.27
C ASP A 220 -9.16 -33.32 -8.99
N LEU A 221 -8.33 -32.34 -8.61
CA LEU A 221 -6.91 -32.53 -8.34
C LEU A 221 -6.68 -33.12 -6.95
N ASP A 222 -5.87 -34.14 -6.88
CA ASP A 222 -5.35 -34.68 -5.62
C ASP A 222 -4.14 -33.84 -5.19
N ILE A 223 -4.42 -32.72 -4.55
CA ILE A 223 -3.38 -31.78 -4.11
C ILE A 223 -2.50 -32.35 -2.99
N VAL A 224 -1.24 -32.01 -2.95
CA VAL A 224 -0.38 -32.27 -1.80
C VAL A 224 -0.88 -31.44 -0.61
N ILE A 225 -1.13 -32.08 0.52
CA ILE A 225 -1.54 -31.44 1.78
C ILE A 225 -0.41 -31.45 2.82
N LEU A 226 0.52 -32.42 2.73
CA LEU A 226 1.75 -32.45 3.52
C LEU A 226 2.94 -32.75 2.62
N LYS A 227 3.93 -31.91 2.67
CA LYS A 227 5.21 -32.05 1.96
C LYS A 227 6.12 -33.04 2.68
N SER A 228 7.16 -33.52 1.99
CA SER A 228 8.17 -34.43 2.56
C SER A 228 8.98 -33.82 3.72
N ASP A 229 9.01 -32.48 3.84
CA ASP A 229 9.64 -31.75 4.95
C ASP A 229 8.74 -31.67 6.20
N GLY A 230 7.53 -32.24 6.17
CA GLY A 230 6.57 -32.21 7.27
C GLY A 230 5.75 -30.95 7.38
N LEU A 231 5.88 -29.99 6.45
CA LEU A 231 5.10 -28.77 6.40
C LEU A 231 3.92 -28.89 5.42
N PRO A 232 2.78 -28.24 5.70
CA PRO A 232 1.64 -28.27 4.80
C PRO A 232 1.90 -27.44 3.54
N THR A 233 1.07 -27.66 2.52
CA THR A 233 0.94 -26.71 1.41
C THR A 233 -0.01 -25.57 1.79
N TYR A 234 0.10 -24.44 1.07
CA TYR A 234 -0.74 -23.26 1.28
C TYR A 234 -2.24 -23.57 1.34
N HIS A 235 -2.76 -24.34 0.39
CA HIS A 235 -4.20 -24.62 0.30
C HIS A 235 -4.74 -25.32 1.54
N PHE A 236 -3.99 -26.27 2.07
CA PHE A 236 -4.39 -27.02 3.26
C PHE A 236 -4.22 -26.20 4.55
N ALA A 237 -3.08 -25.53 4.68
CA ALA A 237 -2.81 -24.65 5.82
C ALA A 237 -3.86 -23.54 5.94
N HIS A 238 -4.21 -22.89 4.81
CA HIS A 238 -5.27 -21.89 4.75
C HIS A 238 -6.60 -22.38 5.35
N VAL A 239 -7.06 -23.57 4.94
CA VAL A 239 -8.34 -24.12 5.42
C VAL A 239 -8.30 -24.44 6.91
N CYS A 240 -7.25 -25.11 7.38
CA CYS A 240 -7.08 -25.44 8.80
C CYS A 240 -6.98 -24.18 9.66
N ASP A 241 -6.17 -23.23 9.25
CA ASP A 241 -5.91 -22.03 10.03
C ASP A 241 -7.13 -21.12 10.11
N ASP A 242 -7.79 -20.87 8.97
CA ASP A 242 -8.96 -20.02 8.97
C ASP A 242 -10.14 -20.65 9.73
N HIS A 243 -10.22 -21.98 9.77
CA HIS A 243 -11.18 -22.68 10.62
C HIS A 243 -10.85 -22.53 12.11
N PHE A 244 -9.66 -22.93 12.56
CA PHE A 244 -9.31 -22.92 13.99
C PHE A 244 -9.02 -21.52 14.54
N MET A 245 -8.71 -20.53 13.68
CA MET A 245 -8.63 -19.12 14.08
C MET A 245 -9.99 -18.41 14.03
N ARG A 246 -11.07 -19.14 13.61
CA ARG A 246 -12.45 -18.63 13.54
C ARG A 246 -12.57 -17.42 12.63
N THR A 247 -11.89 -17.44 11.49
CA THR A 247 -12.01 -16.43 10.45
C THR A 247 -13.41 -16.47 9.85
N THR A 248 -14.10 -15.33 9.83
CA THR A 248 -15.45 -15.24 9.23
C THR A 248 -15.41 -14.75 7.80
N THR A 249 -14.41 -13.90 7.46
CA THR A 249 -14.27 -13.33 6.13
C THR A 249 -12.81 -13.33 5.67
N VAL A 250 -12.56 -14.00 4.55
CA VAL A 250 -11.27 -14.08 3.87
C VAL A 250 -11.23 -13.03 2.78
N ILE A 251 -10.38 -12.02 2.97
CA ILE A 251 -10.16 -10.94 2.02
C ILE A 251 -8.76 -11.14 1.41
N ARG A 252 -8.66 -11.22 0.08
CA ARG A 252 -7.39 -11.47 -0.63
C ARG A 252 -7.48 -11.01 -2.09
N GLY A 253 -6.36 -10.99 -2.82
CA GLY A 253 -6.37 -10.64 -4.24
C GLY A 253 -7.14 -11.62 -5.13
N GLU A 254 -7.71 -11.13 -6.22
CA GLU A 254 -8.51 -11.92 -7.18
C GLU A 254 -7.73 -13.05 -7.87
N GLU A 255 -6.39 -13.00 -7.86
CA GLU A 255 -5.54 -14.09 -8.35
C GLU A 255 -5.79 -15.43 -7.64
N TRP A 256 -6.40 -15.40 -6.46
CA TRP A 256 -6.73 -16.58 -5.67
C TRP A 256 -8.11 -17.18 -5.98
N ILE A 257 -8.92 -16.57 -6.86
CA ILE A 257 -10.21 -17.14 -7.30
C ILE A 257 -10.00 -18.54 -7.90
N ALA A 258 -8.94 -18.73 -8.69
CA ALA A 258 -8.61 -20.01 -9.29
C ALA A 258 -8.36 -21.14 -8.27
N SER A 259 -8.01 -20.81 -7.04
CA SER A 259 -7.80 -21.78 -5.95
C SER A 259 -9.04 -22.03 -5.11
N LEU A 260 -10.11 -21.26 -5.32
CA LEU A 260 -11.33 -21.35 -4.50
C LEU A 260 -11.99 -22.74 -4.55
N PRO A 261 -12.03 -23.47 -5.71
CA PRO A 261 -12.59 -24.82 -5.76
C PRO A 261 -11.95 -25.78 -4.75
N ILE A 262 -10.62 -25.71 -4.62
CA ILE A 262 -9.84 -26.53 -3.68
C ILE A 262 -10.26 -26.24 -2.24
N HIS A 263 -10.37 -24.96 -1.88
CA HIS A 263 -10.70 -24.55 -0.52
C HIS A 263 -12.14 -24.93 -0.15
N VAL A 264 -13.10 -24.67 -1.05
CA VAL A 264 -14.51 -25.06 -0.85
C VAL A 264 -14.64 -26.57 -0.65
N GLN A 265 -13.95 -27.38 -1.47
CA GLN A 265 -13.96 -28.83 -1.34
C GLN A 265 -13.35 -29.31 -0.02
N LEU A 266 -12.24 -28.73 0.42
CA LEU A 266 -11.60 -29.07 1.69
C LEU A 266 -12.51 -28.76 2.88
N PHE A 267 -13.13 -27.56 2.93
CA PHE A 267 -14.09 -27.21 3.98
C PHE A 267 -15.26 -28.19 4.01
N ALA A 268 -15.84 -28.48 2.84
CA ALA A 268 -16.97 -29.41 2.73
C ALA A 268 -16.59 -30.84 3.17
N THR A 269 -15.41 -31.33 2.77
CA THR A 269 -14.92 -32.67 3.13
C THR A 269 -14.69 -32.83 4.64
N LEU A 270 -14.22 -31.77 5.30
CA LEU A 270 -14.00 -31.73 6.75
C LEU A 270 -15.29 -31.45 7.54
N GLY A 271 -16.41 -31.19 6.86
CA GLY A 271 -17.67 -30.80 7.51
C GLY A 271 -17.63 -29.41 8.15
N TRP A 272 -16.69 -28.58 7.77
CA TRP A 272 -16.51 -27.25 8.31
C TRP A 272 -17.26 -26.19 7.51
N LYS A 273 -17.74 -25.17 8.20
CA LYS A 273 -18.33 -24.00 7.53
C LYS A 273 -17.23 -23.16 6.90
N ALA A 274 -17.31 -22.97 5.58
CA ALA A 274 -16.39 -22.07 4.88
C ALA A 274 -16.62 -20.60 5.30
N PRO A 275 -15.57 -19.78 5.41
CA PRO A 275 -15.70 -18.35 5.60
C PRO A 275 -16.34 -17.69 4.37
N LYS A 276 -16.81 -16.45 4.52
CA LYS A 276 -17.13 -15.61 3.38
C LYS A 276 -15.84 -15.22 2.64
N TYR A 277 -15.90 -15.09 1.33
CA TYR A 277 -14.77 -14.67 0.51
C TYR A 277 -15.00 -13.30 -0.09
N ALA A 278 -13.96 -12.50 -0.18
CA ALA A 278 -13.90 -11.24 -0.90
C ALA A 278 -12.58 -11.19 -1.68
N HIS A 279 -12.68 -11.36 -2.98
CA HIS A 279 -11.53 -11.30 -3.88
C HIS A 279 -11.39 -9.89 -4.44
N LEU A 280 -10.33 -9.18 -4.00
CA LEU A 280 -10.09 -7.79 -4.36
C LEU A 280 -9.46 -7.69 -5.74
N PRO A 281 -9.92 -6.75 -6.58
CA PRO A 281 -9.31 -6.49 -7.86
C PRO A 281 -7.85 -6.01 -7.69
N VAL A 282 -6.99 -6.37 -8.64
CA VAL A 282 -5.59 -5.96 -8.61
C VAL A 282 -5.43 -4.47 -8.94
N ILE A 283 -4.43 -3.85 -8.32
CA ILE A 283 -4.02 -2.49 -8.71
C ILE A 283 -3.22 -2.58 -10.01
N MET A 284 -3.68 -1.84 -11.02
CA MET A 284 -3.16 -1.83 -12.38
C MET A 284 -2.32 -0.58 -12.64
N LYS A 285 -1.46 -0.65 -13.62
CA LYS A 285 -0.70 0.49 -14.17
C LYS A 285 -0.71 0.43 -15.69
N ILE A 286 -0.59 1.59 -16.34
CA ILE A 286 -0.36 1.64 -17.79
C ILE A 286 1.13 1.34 -18.03
N GLY A 287 1.41 0.28 -18.79
CA GLY A 287 2.76 -0.07 -19.22
C GLY A 287 3.27 0.84 -20.34
N GLU A 288 4.54 0.73 -20.68
CA GLU A 288 5.20 1.50 -21.74
C GLU A 288 4.50 1.37 -23.11
N ASN A 289 3.86 0.24 -23.37
CA ASN A 289 3.11 -0.03 -24.61
C ASN A 289 1.64 0.45 -24.57
N GLY A 290 1.25 1.22 -23.54
CA GLY A 290 -0.13 1.70 -23.36
C GLY A 290 -1.12 0.66 -22.83
N ASN A 291 -0.72 -0.60 -22.63
CA ASN A 291 -1.58 -1.66 -22.11
C ASN A 291 -1.66 -1.61 -20.56
N LYS A 292 -2.84 -1.90 -20.04
CA LYS A 292 -3.03 -2.10 -18.60
C LYS A 292 -2.31 -3.38 -18.16
N ARG A 293 -1.51 -3.31 -17.10
CA ARG A 293 -0.85 -4.45 -16.45
C ARG A 293 -0.90 -4.31 -14.93
N LYS A 294 -0.75 -5.43 -14.22
CA LYS A 294 -0.63 -5.42 -12.75
C LYS A 294 0.59 -4.60 -12.31
N LEU A 295 0.43 -3.81 -11.26
CA LEU A 295 1.51 -3.09 -10.59
C LEU A 295 2.55 -4.11 -10.07
N SER A 296 3.82 -3.94 -10.40
CA SER A 296 4.86 -4.95 -10.20
C SER A 296 6.11 -4.40 -9.53
N LYS A 297 6.60 -5.04 -8.47
CA LYS A 297 7.85 -4.70 -7.78
C LYS A 297 9.08 -4.63 -8.71
N ARG A 298 9.09 -5.37 -9.81
CA ARG A 298 10.24 -5.43 -10.73
C ARG A 298 10.33 -4.22 -11.66
N HIS A 299 9.21 -3.56 -11.91
CA HIS A 299 9.10 -2.52 -12.92
C HIS A 299 8.61 -1.18 -12.38
N ASP A 300 7.98 -1.16 -11.21
CA ASP A 300 7.29 0.01 -10.68
C ASP A 300 7.76 0.32 -9.26
N LYS A 301 8.32 1.50 -9.06
CA LYS A 301 8.74 1.97 -7.74
C LYS A 301 7.55 2.06 -6.77
N GLU A 302 6.41 2.48 -7.28
CA GLU A 302 5.15 2.63 -6.55
C GLU A 302 4.56 1.29 -6.06
N ALA A 303 5.13 0.18 -6.51
CA ALA A 303 4.76 -1.13 -5.98
C ALA A 303 5.31 -1.37 -4.57
N ALA A 304 6.40 -0.72 -4.18
CA ALA A 304 6.97 -0.79 -2.85
C ALA A 304 6.43 0.35 -1.98
N VAL A 305 5.89 0.03 -0.82
CA VAL A 305 5.37 1.03 0.13
C VAL A 305 6.49 1.95 0.64
N SER A 306 7.71 1.44 0.78
CA SER A 306 8.88 2.22 1.18
C SER A 306 9.15 3.40 0.26
N PHE A 307 8.88 3.27 -1.05
CA PHE A 307 9.04 4.38 -2.01
C PHE A 307 8.29 5.64 -1.57
N PHE A 308 7.04 5.52 -1.10
CA PHE A 308 6.25 6.67 -0.66
C PHE A 308 6.79 7.28 0.63
N LEU A 309 7.25 6.44 1.55
CA LEU A 309 7.82 6.88 2.84
C LEU A 309 9.16 7.59 2.62
N GLU A 310 10.05 7.02 1.81
CA GLU A 310 11.36 7.56 1.45
C GLU A 310 11.25 8.88 0.68
N ASP A 311 10.23 9.02 -0.16
CA ASP A 311 9.96 10.22 -0.95
C ASP A 311 9.21 11.31 -0.15
N GLY A 312 8.72 10.96 1.06
CA GLY A 312 8.11 11.88 2.02
C GLY A 312 6.62 12.13 1.82
N TYR A 313 5.89 11.19 1.18
CA TYR A 313 4.43 11.24 1.16
C TYR A 313 3.86 10.92 2.54
N PRO A 314 2.86 11.66 3.04
CA PRO A 314 2.15 11.29 4.27
C PRO A 314 1.47 9.92 4.12
N SER A 315 1.61 9.07 5.13
CA SER A 315 0.95 7.75 5.12
C SER A 315 -0.57 7.87 4.99
N GLU A 316 -1.16 8.89 5.59
CA GLU A 316 -2.60 9.20 5.48
C GLU A 316 -3.04 9.47 4.03
N ALA A 317 -2.19 10.11 3.23
CA ALA A 317 -2.48 10.38 1.82
C ALA A 317 -2.59 9.10 1.01
N LEU A 318 -1.66 8.16 1.23
CA LEU A 318 -1.70 6.85 0.56
C LEU A 318 -2.93 6.05 0.97
N ILE A 319 -3.28 6.04 2.26
CA ILE A 319 -4.48 5.36 2.75
C ILE A 319 -5.75 5.98 2.16
N MET A 320 -5.90 7.31 2.16
CA MET A 320 -7.05 7.98 1.55
C MET A 320 -7.15 7.67 0.04
N TYR A 321 -6.03 7.71 -0.65
CA TYR A 321 -5.98 7.33 -2.06
C TYR A 321 -6.43 5.87 -2.29
N LEU A 322 -5.89 4.92 -1.52
CA LEU A 322 -6.30 3.51 -1.60
C LEU A 322 -7.78 3.31 -1.26
N MET A 323 -8.33 4.10 -0.33
CA MET A 323 -9.77 4.06 -0.03
C MET A 323 -10.63 4.55 -1.20
N THR A 324 -10.17 5.50 -2.03
CA THR A 324 -10.90 5.88 -3.26
C THR A 324 -10.95 4.77 -4.29
N ILE A 325 -9.94 3.88 -4.28
CA ILE A 325 -9.93 2.67 -5.11
C ILE A 325 -10.87 1.62 -4.52
N ALA A 326 -10.89 1.51 -3.19
CA ALA A 326 -11.69 0.51 -2.47
C ALA A 326 -13.20 0.81 -2.49
N ASN A 327 -13.59 2.09 -2.52
CA ASN A 327 -15.00 2.48 -2.42
C ASN A 327 -15.31 3.71 -3.26
N SER A 328 -16.22 3.58 -4.21
CA SER A 328 -16.57 4.64 -5.17
C SER A 328 -17.17 5.90 -4.54
N ASN A 329 -17.74 5.81 -3.34
CA ASN A 329 -18.33 6.94 -2.61
C ASN A 329 -17.38 7.54 -1.54
N PHE A 330 -16.16 7.00 -1.39
CA PHE A 330 -15.23 7.51 -0.37
C PHE A 330 -14.72 8.91 -0.71
N GLU A 331 -14.48 9.19 -1.98
CA GLU A 331 -13.95 10.49 -2.41
C GLU A 331 -14.90 11.64 -2.06
N GLU A 332 -16.18 11.51 -2.40
CA GLU A 332 -17.21 12.50 -2.04
C GLU A 332 -17.28 12.66 -0.52
N TRP A 333 -17.35 11.55 0.21
CA TRP A 333 -17.43 11.54 1.67
C TRP A 333 -16.25 12.27 2.32
N ILE A 334 -15.00 12.01 1.88
CA ILE A 334 -13.81 12.61 2.51
C ILE A 334 -13.69 14.12 2.19
N PHE A 335 -14.19 14.55 1.04
CA PHE A 335 -14.31 15.98 0.72
C PHE A 335 -15.29 16.69 1.66
N GLU A 336 -16.46 16.13 1.88
CA GLU A 336 -17.47 16.66 2.83
C GLU A 336 -16.92 16.74 4.24
N HIS A 337 -16.10 15.76 4.65
CA HIS A 337 -15.46 15.69 5.97
C HIS A 337 -14.12 16.43 6.05
N LYS A 338 -13.80 17.26 5.05
CA LYS A 338 -12.60 18.11 5.03
C LYS A 338 -11.29 17.35 5.28
N PHE A 339 -11.18 16.14 4.76
CA PHE A 339 -10.02 15.22 4.88
C PHE A 339 -9.71 14.76 6.31
N THR A 340 -10.73 14.67 7.15
CA THR A 340 -10.62 14.17 8.53
C THR A 340 -11.63 13.04 8.79
N GLY A 341 -11.51 12.33 9.91
CA GLY A 341 -12.50 11.35 10.39
C GLY A 341 -12.63 10.10 9.50
N MET A 342 -11.61 9.71 8.76
CA MET A 342 -11.64 8.56 7.85
C MET A 342 -12.08 7.25 8.54
N GLU A 343 -11.84 7.12 9.83
CA GLU A 343 -12.29 5.99 10.65
C GLU A 343 -13.82 5.88 10.74
N GLU A 344 -14.55 6.98 10.58
CA GLU A 344 -16.02 7.01 10.61
C GLU A 344 -16.65 6.56 9.28
N PHE A 345 -15.90 6.59 8.19
CA PHE A 345 -16.38 6.10 6.90
C PHE A 345 -16.77 4.63 6.97
N LYS A 346 -17.93 4.26 6.44
CA LYS A 346 -18.41 2.88 6.41
C LYS A 346 -18.10 2.23 5.08
N PHE A 347 -17.20 1.26 5.12
CA PHE A 347 -16.80 0.49 3.95
C PHE A 347 -17.91 -0.46 3.48
N SER A 348 -18.03 -0.65 2.16
CA SER A 348 -18.94 -1.63 1.57
C SER A 348 -18.33 -2.30 0.34
N PHE A 349 -18.29 -3.62 0.31
CA PHE A 349 -17.84 -4.39 -0.85
C PHE A 349 -18.67 -4.10 -2.11
N SER A 350 -19.97 -3.80 -1.98
CA SER A 350 -20.84 -3.47 -3.11
C SER A 350 -20.49 -2.15 -3.82
N LYS A 351 -19.63 -1.33 -3.22
CA LYS A 351 -19.14 -0.06 -3.78
C LYS A 351 -17.72 -0.20 -4.37
N MET A 352 -17.18 -1.40 -4.39
CA MET A 352 -15.89 -1.70 -5.02
C MET A 352 -16.08 -1.91 -6.53
N SER A 353 -15.13 -1.39 -7.33
CA SER A 353 -15.10 -1.67 -8.77
C SER A 353 -14.62 -3.10 -9.01
N LEU A 354 -15.24 -3.82 -9.95
CA LEU A 354 -14.78 -5.13 -10.41
C LEU A 354 -13.56 -5.06 -11.32
N GLU A 355 -13.37 -3.93 -12.00
CA GLU A 355 -12.18 -3.69 -12.80
C GLU A 355 -11.03 -3.20 -11.93
N GLY A 356 -9.82 -3.72 -12.14
CA GLY A 356 -8.62 -3.25 -11.45
C GLY A 356 -8.43 -1.75 -11.65
N ALA A 357 -8.32 -1.00 -10.55
CA ALA A 357 -8.11 0.43 -10.60
C ALA A 357 -6.70 0.77 -11.09
N LEU A 358 -6.59 1.77 -11.98
CA LEU A 358 -5.29 2.30 -12.38
C LEU A 358 -4.69 3.11 -11.24
N PHE A 359 -3.43 2.84 -10.94
CA PHE A 359 -2.66 3.62 -9.97
C PHE A 359 -2.37 5.02 -10.55
N ASP A 360 -2.85 6.06 -9.87
CA ASP A 360 -2.76 7.45 -10.29
C ASP A 360 -1.95 8.28 -9.28
N MET A 361 -0.70 8.58 -9.64
CA MET A 361 0.18 9.44 -8.83
C MET A 361 -0.36 10.88 -8.69
N GLY A 362 -1.06 11.39 -9.70
CA GLY A 362 -1.66 12.74 -9.64
C GLY A 362 -2.73 12.82 -8.55
N LYS A 363 -3.55 11.79 -8.44
CA LYS A 363 -4.57 11.69 -7.40
C LYS A 363 -3.95 11.53 -6.00
N LEU A 364 -2.91 10.71 -5.86
CA LEU A 364 -2.15 10.60 -4.61
C LEU A 364 -1.55 11.95 -4.22
N SER A 365 -0.89 12.65 -5.16
CA SER A 365 -0.31 13.98 -4.95
C SER A 365 -1.37 14.99 -4.50
N PHE A 366 -2.57 14.92 -5.06
CA PHE A 366 -3.69 15.76 -4.63
C PHE A 366 -4.03 15.53 -3.15
N PHE A 367 -4.26 14.28 -2.71
CA PHE A 367 -4.52 13.97 -1.30
C PHE A 367 -3.37 14.40 -0.39
N SER A 368 -2.14 14.21 -0.85
CA SER A 368 -0.96 14.61 -0.09
C SER A 368 -0.90 16.12 0.14
N LYS A 369 -1.16 16.92 -0.90
CA LYS A 369 -1.24 18.39 -0.80
C LYS A 369 -2.34 18.85 0.15
N GLU A 370 -3.51 18.19 0.13
CA GLU A 370 -4.60 18.50 1.05
C GLU A 370 -4.22 18.25 2.50
N ILE A 371 -3.56 17.14 2.79
CA ILE A 371 -3.14 16.78 4.14
C ILE A 371 -2.03 17.71 4.63
N LEU A 372 -0.96 17.86 3.84
CA LEU A 372 0.18 18.70 4.22
C LEU A 372 -0.21 20.17 4.35
N GLY A 373 -1.11 20.66 3.50
CA GLY A 373 -1.61 22.04 3.56
C GLY A 373 -2.44 22.34 4.80
N ARG A 374 -3.13 21.36 5.37
CA ARG A 374 -4.01 21.53 6.55
C ARG A 374 -3.30 21.39 7.88
N MET A 375 -2.07 20.86 7.91
CA MET A 375 -1.27 20.79 9.13
C MET A 375 -0.92 22.19 9.63
N ASN A 376 -0.97 22.43 10.94
CA ASN A 376 -0.42 23.65 11.51
C ASN A 376 1.13 23.68 11.46
N LYS A 377 1.74 24.82 11.77
CA LYS A 377 3.20 24.99 11.65
C LYS A 377 4.01 24.07 12.57
N HIS A 378 3.48 23.69 13.72
CA HIS A 378 4.14 22.75 14.64
C HIS A 378 4.04 21.32 14.15
N GLU A 379 2.87 20.91 13.65
CA GLU A 379 2.68 19.57 13.08
C GLU A 379 3.58 19.35 11.86
N ILE A 380 3.71 20.35 10.98
CA ILE A 380 4.59 20.22 9.80
C ILE A 380 6.07 20.22 10.20
N LEU A 381 6.48 20.98 11.22
CA LEU A 381 7.84 20.94 11.76
C LEU A 381 8.17 19.52 12.26
N GLU A 382 7.36 19.01 13.19
CA GLU A 382 7.59 17.69 13.79
C GLU A 382 7.61 16.57 12.74
N ARG A 383 6.69 16.62 11.79
CA ARG A 383 6.63 15.65 10.70
C ARG A 383 7.86 15.75 9.77
N THR A 384 8.28 16.97 9.45
CA THR A 384 9.46 17.19 8.61
C THR A 384 10.73 16.74 9.32
N LYS A 385 10.89 17.04 10.60
CA LYS A 385 12.05 16.56 11.40
C LYS A 385 12.11 15.05 11.44
N LYS A 386 10.98 14.39 11.74
CA LYS A 386 10.91 12.92 11.77
C LYS A 386 11.30 12.32 10.42
N TYR A 387 10.70 12.79 9.33
CA TYR A 387 11.01 12.35 7.98
C TYR A 387 12.47 12.59 7.60
N ALA A 388 12.93 13.84 7.79
CA ALA A 388 14.25 14.26 7.34
C ALA A 388 15.39 13.57 8.09
N LYS A 389 15.20 13.29 9.38
CA LYS A 389 16.15 12.54 10.20
C LYS A 389 16.45 11.15 9.64
N GLU A 390 15.44 10.51 9.05
CA GLU A 390 15.56 9.15 8.53
C GLU A 390 15.97 9.14 7.05
N PHE A 391 15.37 10.02 6.23
CA PHE A 391 15.46 9.93 4.76
C PHE A 391 16.17 11.10 4.08
N ASN A 392 16.31 12.26 4.73
CA ASN A 392 16.89 13.46 4.11
C ASN A 392 17.75 14.28 5.08
N PRO A 393 19.00 13.85 5.33
CA PRO A 393 19.90 14.52 6.29
C PRO A 393 20.16 16.01 5.97
N GLU A 394 20.13 16.38 4.69
CA GLU A 394 20.33 17.77 4.28
C GLU A 394 19.15 18.65 4.69
N LEU A 395 17.93 18.17 4.48
CA LEU A 395 16.73 18.86 4.95
C LEU A 395 16.69 18.91 6.49
N TYR A 396 17.10 17.82 7.16
CA TYR A 396 17.19 17.78 8.63
C TYR A 396 18.14 18.90 9.14
N SER A 397 19.34 18.96 8.58
CA SER A 397 20.32 20.00 8.91
C SER A 397 19.78 21.41 8.64
N LEU A 398 19.01 21.59 7.57
CA LEU A 398 18.40 22.88 7.22
C LEU A 398 17.38 23.32 8.28
N VAL A 399 16.51 22.42 8.72
CA VAL A 399 15.50 22.69 9.75
C VAL A 399 16.13 22.99 11.10
N GLU A 400 17.15 22.24 11.50
CA GLU A 400 17.85 22.40 12.78
C GLU A 400 18.66 23.73 12.87
N ARG A 401 18.95 24.40 11.77
CA ARG A 401 19.62 25.72 11.78
C ARG A 401 18.79 26.77 12.52
N ASP A 402 17.49 26.80 12.28
CA ASP A 402 16.54 27.71 12.94
C ASP A 402 15.11 27.17 12.75
N GLU A 403 14.62 26.42 13.73
CA GLU A 403 13.28 25.83 13.71
C GLU A 403 12.17 26.91 13.67
N ASN A 404 12.39 28.05 14.34
CA ASN A 404 11.41 29.12 14.33
C ASN A 404 11.31 29.75 12.94
N TYR A 405 12.44 29.98 12.27
CA TYR A 405 12.45 30.49 10.90
C TYR A 405 11.81 29.50 9.94
N PHE A 406 12.11 28.20 10.07
CA PHE A 406 11.43 27.16 9.30
C PHE A 406 9.91 27.17 9.51
N MET A 407 9.45 27.27 10.75
CA MET A 407 8.01 27.33 11.06
C MET A 407 7.35 28.57 10.42
N GLU A 408 7.98 29.72 10.44
CA GLU A 408 7.43 30.94 9.82
C GLU A 408 7.37 30.81 8.28
N ILE A 409 8.38 30.21 7.64
CA ILE A 409 8.36 29.88 6.21
C ILE A 409 7.18 28.96 5.88
N MET A 410 7.00 27.90 6.68
CA MET A 410 5.94 26.92 6.48
C MET A 410 4.56 27.48 6.82
N ASN A 411 4.48 28.54 7.64
CA ASN A 411 3.21 29.17 8.03
C ASN A 411 2.66 30.16 6.98
N ILE A 412 3.43 30.49 5.95
CA ILE A 412 2.94 31.38 4.88
C ILE A 412 1.64 30.84 4.29
N GLU A 413 0.55 31.61 4.43
CA GLU A 413 -0.81 31.31 3.93
C GLU A 413 -1.41 29.97 4.42
N ARG A 414 -0.90 29.42 5.52
CA ARG A 414 -1.35 28.14 6.05
C ARG A 414 -2.67 28.26 6.84
N GLU A 415 -2.89 29.38 7.51
CA GLU A 415 -4.08 29.62 8.33
C GLU A 415 -5.28 30.18 7.52
N LYS A 416 -5.11 30.37 6.20
CA LYS A 416 -6.21 30.78 5.31
C LYS A 416 -7.22 29.65 5.12
N GLU A 417 -8.46 29.97 4.79
CA GLU A 417 -9.53 29.00 4.48
C GLU A 417 -9.07 28.00 3.37
N ASN A 418 -8.36 28.51 2.37
CA ASN A 418 -7.67 27.70 1.36
C ASN A 418 -6.16 27.77 1.60
N PRO A 419 -5.59 26.87 2.39
CA PRO A 419 -4.18 26.88 2.71
C PRO A 419 -3.31 26.63 1.48
N ARG A 420 -2.05 27.08 1.56
CA ARG A 420 -1.04 26.84 0.52
C ARG A 420 -0.79 25.34 0.29
N LYS A 421 -0.77 24.93 -0.98
CA LYS A 421 -0.63 23.52 -1.43
C LYS A 421 0.43 23.36 -2.52
N ASP A 422 1.57 24.01 -2.38
CA ASP A 422 2.63 24.08 -3.39
C ASP A 422 3.62 22.91 -3.33
N TYR A 423 3.51 22.04 -2.36
CA TYR A 423 4.31 20.81 -2.28
C TYR A 423 3.43 19.60 -1.97
N GLU A 424 3.82 18.47 -2.53
CA GLU A 424 3.09 17.20 -2.43
C GLU A 424 3.78 16.17 -1.53
N LYS A 425 5.04 16.41 -1.17
CA LYS A 425 5.85 15.51 -0.38
C LYS A 425 6.96 16.28 0.34
N LEU A 426 7.36 15.76 1.48
CA LEU A 426 8.39 16.39 2.31
C LEU A 426 9.77 16.35 1.62
N GLY A 427 10.01 15.35 0.76
CA GLY A 427 11.25 15.24 -0.01
C GLY A 427 11.56 16.46 -0.89
N ASN A 428 10.53 17.19 -1.33
CA ASN A 428 10.70 18.38 -2.17
C ASN A 428 10.95 19.68 -1.36
N LEU A 429 10.81 19.64 -0.03
CA LEU A 429 10.83 20.87 0.77
C LEU A 429 12.13 21.66 0.62
N LYS A 430 13.30 21.00 0.68
CA LYS A 430 14.59 21.69 0.51
C LYS A 430 14.64 22.49 -0.80
N GLU A 431 14.16 21.89 -1.87
CA GLU A 431 14.10 22.58 -3.17
C GLU A 431 13.14 23.77 -3.13
N ILE A 432 11.94 23.60 -2.53
CA ILE A 432 10.87 24.60 -2.55
C ILE A 432 11.18 25.80 -1.65
N ILE A 433 11.80 25.57 -0.48
CA ILE A 433 12.06 26.63 0.51
C ILE A 433 13.53 27.05 0.59
N GLY A 434 14.44 26.37 -0.10
CA GLY A 434 15.88 26.59 0.00
C GLY A 434 16.31 28.02 -0.26
N PHE A 435 15.61 28.73 -1.12
CA PHE A 435 15.90 30.14 -1.41
C PHE A 435 15.75 31.09 -0.20
N PHE A 436 15.07 30.68 0.87
CA PHE A 436 15.01 31.46 2.11
C PHE A 436 16.34 31.48 2.86
N TYR A 437 17.22 30.51 2.59
CA TYR A 437 18.54 30.37 3.21
C TYR A 437 19.62 30.91 2.28
N ASN A 438 20.43 31.86 2.77
CA ASN A 438 21.33 32.65 1.93
C ASN A 438 22.37 31.81 1.19
N ASP A 439 22.96 30.80 1.84
CA ASP A 439 23.94 29.91 1.21
C ASP A 439 23.34 29.15 0.01
N ILE A 440 22.12 28.64 0.15
CA ILE A 440 21.41 27.94 -0.93
C ILE A 440 20.98 28.93 -2.02
N TYR A 441 20.49 30.13 -1.64
CA TYR A 441 20.15 31.15 -2.61
C TYR A 441 21.36 31.58 -3.47
N GLU A 442 22.53 31.77 -2.87
CA GLU A 442 23.75 32.14 -3.61
C GLU A 442 24.12 31.09 -4.66
N GLU A 443 24.05 29.82 -4.31
CA GLU A 443 24.27 28.72 -5.25
C GLU A 443 23.27 28.75 -6.41
N LEU A 444 21.96 28.87 -6.10
CA LEU A 444 20.89 28.90 -7.10
C LEU A 444 20.95 30.17 -7.98
N SER A 445 21.40 31.28 -7.43
CA SER A 445 21.41 32.61 -8.10
C SER A 445 22.42 32.73 -9.25
N SER A 446 23.32 31.78 -9.38
CA SER A 446 24.27 31.71 -10.51
C SER A 446 23.58 31.46 -11.86
N ASN A 447 22.38 30.86 -11.85
CA ASN A 447 21.65 30.42 -13.04
C ASN A 447 20.24 31.05 -13.14
N ILE A 448 20.07 32.31 -12.73
CA ILE A 448 18.78 32.99 -12.84
C ILE A 448 18.43 33.24 -14.30
N VAL A 449 17.21 32.82 -14.70
CA VAL A 449 16.67 33.06 -16.05
C VAL A 449 15.37 33.87 -15.95
N PHE A 450 15.38 35.05 -16.56
CA PHE A 450 14.20 35.90 -16.70
C PHE A 450 13.44 35.58 -17.99
N ASN A 451 12.23 36.14 -18.11
CA ASN A 451 11.43 36.02 -19.32
C ASN A 451 12.08 36.85 -20.45
N GLU A 452 12.37 36.24 -21.58
CA GLU A 452 13.07 36.83 -22.74
C GLU A 452 12.35 38.02 -23.35
N LYS A 453 11.08 38.26 -23.04
CA LYS A 453 10.33 39.43 -23.52
C LYS A 453 10.82 40.74 -22.90
N PHE A 454 11.58 40.71 -21.81
CA PHE A 454 12.12 41.87 -21.13
C PHE A 454 13.62 42.02 -21.38
N SER A 455 14.05 43.24 -21.73
CA SER A 455 15.46 43.54 -21.82
C SER A 455 16.13 43.54 -20.44
N ASN A 456 17.45 43.35 -20.40
CA ASN A 456 18.22 43.51 -19.16
C ASN A 456 17.98 44.88 -18.51
N GLN A 457 17.77 45.94 -19.31
CA GLN A 457 17.49 47.26 -18.79
C GLN A 457 16.11 47.36 -18.13
N ASP A 458 15.07 46.75 -18.73
CA ASP A 458 13.74 46.69 -18.10
C ASP A 458 13.79 45.99 -16.76
N ILE A 459 14.53 44.88 -16.68
CA ILE A 459 14.70 44.11 -15.45
C ILE A 459 15.43 44.94 -14.38
N LYS A 460 16.53 45.63 -14.76
CA LYS A 460 17.28 46.53 -13.87
C LYS A 460 16.38 47.64 -13.34
N ASP A 461 15.61 48.29 -14.21
CA ASP A 461 14.72 49.41 -13.84
C ASP A 461 13.63 48.92 -12.86
N VAL A 462 13.03 47.76 -13.10
CA VAL A 462 12.04 47.15 -12.19
C VAL A 462 12.67 46.86 -10.82
N LEU A 463 13.82 46.20 -10.77
CA LEU A 463 14.45 45.84 -9.50
C LEU A 463 14.93 47.05 -8.72
N ALA A 464 15.46 48.10 -9.40
CA ALA A 464 15.88 49.33 -8.77
C ALA A 464 14.68 50.11 -8.20
N GLN A 465 13.59 50.26 -8.97
CA GLN A 465 12.40 50.99 -8.51
C GLN A 465 11.71 50.24 -7.34
N VAL A 466 11.63 48.93 -7.38
CA VAL A 466 11.08 48.13 -6.27
C VAL A 466 11.97 48.23 -5.04
N ARG A 467 13.31 48.14 -5.18
CA ARG A 467 14.26 48.33 -4.09
C ARG A 467 14.09 49.67 -3.40
N ASP A 468 13.99 50.75 -4.17
CA ASP A 468 14.05 52.12 -3.65
C ASP A 468 12.68 52.63 -3.15
N ASN A 469 11.56 52.13 -3.70
CA ASN A 469 10.23 52.68 -3.47
C ASN A 469 9.22 51.75 -2.83
N LEU A 470 9.46 50.39 -2.77
CA LEU A 470 8.53 49.47 -2.15
C LEU A 470 8.76 49.38 -0.65
N SER A 471 7.76 49.77 0.13
CA SER A 471 7.79 49.65 1.58
C SER A 471 7.30 48.26 2.03
N LEU A 472 7.96 47.65 3.03
CA LEU A 472 7.54 46.42 3.70
C LEU A 472 6.79 46.68 5.03
N GLU A 473 6.65 47.97 5.44
CA GLU A 473 5.98 48.34 6.70
C GLU A 473 4.45 48.47 6.58
N GLN A 474 3.88 48.07 5.45
CA GLN A 474 2.45 48.14 5.16
C GLN A 474 1.84 46.75 5.08
N ASP A 475 0.50 46.70 5.17
CA ASP A 475 -0.24 45.44 4.98
C ASP A 475 -0.18 44.95 3.53
N GLU A 476 -0.61 43.72 3.30
CA GLU A 476 -0.57 43.03 2.00
C GLU A 476 -1.30 43.84 0.90
N GLN A 477 -2.45 44.47 1.23
CA GLN A 477 -3.23 45.23 0.25
C GLN A 477 -2.54 46.52 -0.16
N ASN A 478 -2.01 47.27 0.80
CA ASN A 478 -1.28 48.52 0.54
C ASN A 478 0.05 48.24 -0.15
N TRP A 479 0.75 47.16 0.22
CA TRP A 479 1.93 46.69 -0.48
C TRP A 479 1.64 46.40 -1.96
N PHE A 480 0.53 45.73 -2.26
CA PHE A 480 0.14 45.43 -3.63
C PHE A 480 -0.26 46.68 -4.41
N ASN A 481 -0.90 47.67 -3.77
CA ASN A 481 -1.20 48.96 -4.40
C ASN A 481 0.09 49.71 -4.74
N ASN A 482 1.06 49.74 -3.83
CA ASN A 482 2.36 50.36 -4.08
C ASN A 482 3.11 49.64 -5.23
N MET A 483 3.02 48.32 -5.34
CA MET A 483 3.56 47.57 -6.47
C MET A 483 2.89 47.97 -7.80
N LYS A 484 1.59 48.28 -7.83
CA LYS A 484 0.88 48.80 -9.02
C LYS A 484 1.34 50.20 -9.40
N GLU A 485 1.59 51.07 -8.43
CA GLU A 485 2.11 52.42 -8.68
C GLU A 485 3.50 52.36 -9.33
N ILE A 486 4.38 51.50 -8.80
CA ILE A 486 5.72 51.27 -9.38
C ILE A 486 5.58 50.69 -10.80
N ALA A 487 4.70 49.70 -11.01
CA ALA A 487 4.46 49.13 -12.33
C ALA A 487 3.97 50.19 -13.34
N SER A 488 3.02 51.03 -12.93
CA SER A 488 2.52 52.12 -13.76
C SER A 488 3.61 53.13 -14.12
N PHE A 489 4.44 53.51 -13.15
CA PHE A 489 5.57 54.42 -13.37
C PHE A 489 6.57 53.88 -14.40
N LEU A 490 6.77 52.58 -14.44
CA LEU A 490 7.66 51.89 -15.37
C LEU A 490 7.04 51.59 -16.74
N GLY A 491 5.77 51.98 -16.98
CA GLY A 491 5.06 51.71 -18.23
C GLY A 491 4.44 50.33 -18.34
N PHE A 492 4.17 49.67 -17.19
CA PHE A 492 3.42 48.43 -17.13
C PHE A 492 1.95 48.70 -16.78
N ALA A 493 1.03 47.86 -17.29
CA ALA A 493 -0.37 47.96 -16.94
C ALA A 493 -0.61 47.52 -15.48
N THR A 494 -1.52 48.18 -14.78
CA THR A 494 -1.86 47.91 -13.38
C THR A 494 -2.70 46.63 -13.21
N ASP A 495 -3.31 46.16 -14.30
CA ASP A 495 -4.06 44.89 -14.33
C ASP A 495 -4.07 44.29 -15.75
N ARG A 496 -4.52 43.03 -15.83
CA ARG A 496 -4.59 42.27 -17.10
C ARG A 496 -5.67 42.80 -18.06
N LYS A 497 -6.70 43.50 -17.57
CA LYS A 497 -7.77 44.08 -18.43
C LYS A 497 -7.23 45.27 -19.20
N ALA A 498 -6.50 46.13 -18.50
CA ALA A 498 -5.84 47.30 -19.13
C ALA A 498 -4.85 46.84 -20.22
N LEU A 499 -4.02 45.83 -19.93
CA LEU A 499 -3.08 45.27 -20.90
C LEU A 499 -3.81 44.69 -22.13
N LYS A 500 -4.89 43.91 -21.93
CA LYS A 500 -5.68 43.34 -23.03
C LYS A 500 -6.38 44.39 -23.88
N ALA A 501 -6.81 45.51 -23.27
CA ALA A 501 -7.51 46.59 -23.98
C ALA A 501 -6.56 47.37 -24.90
N ASN A 502 -5.29 47.55 -24.52
CA ASN A 502 -4.29 48.27 -25.31
C ASN A 502 -2.89 47.64 -25.14
N PRO A 503 -2.61 46.52 -25.79
CA PRO A 503 -1.36 45.76 -25.60
C PRO A 503 -0.10 46.58 -25.96
N GLU A 504 -0.18 47.41 -26.99
CA GLU A 504 0.95 48.23 -27.51
C GLU A 504 1.33 49.42 -26.58
N ALA A 505 0.42 49.77 -25.66
CA ALA A 505 0.69 50.92 -24.74
C ALA A 505 1.53 50.50 -23.53
N PHE A 506 1.75 49.23 -23.29
CA PHE A 506 2.39 48.75 -22.08
C PHE A 506 3.49 47.72 -22.37
N LYS A 507 4.56 47.74 -21.58
CA LYS A 507 5.63 46.75 -21.62
C LYS A 507 5.17 45.34 -21.13
N GLY A 508 4.10 45.30 -20.34
CA GLY A 508 3.56 44.12 -19.69
C GLY A 508 2.53 44.54 -18.64
N SER A 509 2.33 43.73 -17.60
CA SER A 509 1.43 44.05 -16.48
C SER A 509 2.15 43.97 -15.12
N VAL A 510 1.48 44.40 -14.07
CA VAL A 510 1.98 44.27 -12.69
C VAL A 510 2.34 42.83 -12.33
N SER A 511 1.69 41.82 -12.96
CA SER A 511 2.06 40.42 -12.78
C SER A 511 3.46 40.12 -13.31
N ASP A 512 3.88 40.76 -14.38
CA ASP A 512 5.23 40.63 -14.96
C ASP A 512 6.27 41.29 -14.05
N VAL A 513 5.95 42.47 -13.49
CA VAL A 513 6.79 43.12 -12.47
C VAL A 513 6.97 42.21 -11.26
N ALA A 514 5.88 41.62 -10.76
CA ALA A 514 5.92 40.67 -9.65
C ALA A 514 6.71 39.39 -9.99
N GLU A 515 6.66 38.92 -11.25
CA GLU A 515 7.46 37.77 -11.71
C GLU A 515 8.96 38.10 -11.71
N ILE A 516 9.36 39.27 -12.22
CA ILE A 516 10.76 39.71 -12.20
C ILE A 516 11.28 39.78 -10.76
N VAL A 517 10.53 40.42 -9.85
CA VAL A 517 10.88 40.54 -8.43
C VAL A 517 10.98 39.16 -7.79
N ARG A 518 10.03 38.27 -8.07
CA ARG A 518 10.02 36.92 -7.54
C ARG A 518 11.25 36.13 -7.99
N ILE A 519 11.56 36.17 -9.28
CA ILE A 519 12.73 35.45 -9.83
C ILE A 519 14.01 36.00 -9.19
N ALA A 520 14.14 37.29 -9.03
CA ALA A 520 15.32 37.92 -8.40
C ALA A 520 15.48 37.50 -6.92
N LEU A 521 14.39 37.33 -6.18
CA LEU A 521 14.41 36.97 -4.77
C LEU A 521 14.47 35.46 -4.50
N THR A 522 13.90 34.66 -5.39
CA THR A 522 13.67 33.23 -5.14
C THR A 522 14.32 32.31 -6.15
N THR A 523 14.88 32.86 -7.24
CA THR A 523 15.40 32.11 -8.41
C THR A 523 14.33 31.32 -9.17
N ARG A 524 13.04 31.50 -8.85
CA ARG A 524 11.90 30.70 -9.34
C ARG A 524 10.78 31.56 -9.87
N LYS A 525 10.06 31.05 -10.88
CA LYS A 525 8.84 31.71 -11.40
C LYS A 525 7.65 31.56 -10.45
N ASN A 526 7.63 30.44 -9.68
CA ASN A 526 6.60 30.15 -8.69
C ASN A 526 7.20 30.12 -7.28
N SER A 527 6.56 30.80 -6.35
CA SER A 527 6.92 30.82 -4.93
C SER A 527 5.66 31.01 -4.09
N PRO A 528 5.75 30.92 -2.76
CA PRO A 528 4.71 31.47 -1.89
C PRO A 528 4.40 32.92 -2.23
N ASN A 529 3.32 33.46 -1.66
CA ASN A 529 2.93 34.86 -1.87
C ASN A 529 4.12 35.80 -1.61
N LEU A 530 4.43 36.64 -2.61
CA LEU A 530 5.64 37.45 -2.66
C LEU A 530 5.73 38.45 -1.48
N TYR A 531 4.59 38.95 -1.01
CA TYR A 531 4.54 39.83 0.16
C TYR A 531 5.15 39.11 1.39
N TYR A 532 4.70 37.93 1.72
CA TYR A 532 5.21 37.17 2.87
C TYR A 532 6.66 36.71 2.67
N VAL A 533 7.04 36.37 1.44
CA VAL A 533 8.45 36.07 1.10
C VAL A 533 9.33 37.26 1.43
N MET A 534 8.97 38.47 1.01
CA MET A 534 9.74 39.68 1.28
C MET A 534 9.76 40.04 2.77
N GLN A 535 8.64 39.84 3.48
CA GLN A 535 8.57 40.03 4.94
C GLN A 535 9.58 39.16 5.68
N LEU A 536 9.66 37.86 5.33
CA LEU A 536 10.59 36.93 5.97
C LEU A 536 12.05 37.16 5.59
N LEU A 537 12.32 37.54 4.34
CA LEU A 537 13.67 37.91 3.90
C LEU A 537 14.14 39.20 4.53
N LYS A 538 13.23 40.12 4.88
CA LYS A 538 13.47 41.48 5.36
C LYS A 538 14.04 42.39 4.26
N LYS A 539 13.86 43.69 4.42
CA LYS A 539 14.26 44.71 3.43
C LYS A 539 15.74 44.62 3.06
N SER A 540 16.62 44.49 4.05
CA SER A 540 18.07 44.43 3.83
C SER A 540 18.50 43.27 2.92
N GLU A 541 17.89 42.09 3.11
CA GLU A 541 18.21 40.92 2.29
C GLU A 541 17.59 41.04 0.88
N CYS A 542 16.36 41.54 0.77
CA CYS A 542 15.77 41.86 -0.53
C CYS A 542 16.65 42.80 -1.34
N ASP A 543 17.12 43.89 -0.72
CA ASP A 543 17.98 44.89 -1.36
C ASP A 543 19.32 44.26 -1.78
N ARG A 544 19.92 43.44 -0.95
CA ARG A 544 21.15 42.73 -1.27
C ARG A 544 20.97 41.83 -2.51
N ARG A 545 19.88 41.07 -2.58
CA ARG A 545 19.57 40.21 -3.73
C ARG A 545 19.30 41.00 -4.99
N PHE A 546 18.55 42.11 -4.92
CA PHE A 546 18.32 43.01 -6.07
C PHE A 546 19.63 43.56 -6.59
N ASN A 547 20.49 44.09 -5.71
CA ASN A 547 21.78 44.63 -6.10
C ASN A 547 22.68 43.57 -6.76
N SER A 548 22.70 42.34 -6.20
CA SER A 548 23.45 41.25 -6.79
C SER A 548 22.96 40.89 -8.20
N VAL A 549 21.64 40.84 -8.43
CA VAL A 549 21.08 40.54 -9.74
C VAL A 549 21.33 41.71 -10.72
N ILE A 550 21.10 42.95 -10.31
CA ILE A 550 21.35 44.15 -11.14
C ILE A 550 22.80 44.20 -11.63
N SER A 551 23.76 43.81 -10.78
CA SER A 551 25.18 43.83 -11.14
C SER A 551 25.59 42.72 -12.12
N LYS A 552 24.84 41.64 -12.20
CA LYS A 552 25.10 40.50 -13.10
C LYS A 552 24.45 40.65 -14.49
N LEU A 553 23.40 41.49 -14.62
CA LEU A 553 22.73 41.83 -15.88
C LEU A 553 23.49 42.91 -16.66
#